data_2fda85d4d5a98198383ff395841bbcaf
#
_entry.id   2fda85d4d5a98198383ff395841bbcaf
#
_cell.length_a   1.000
_cell.length_b   1.000
_cell.length_c   1.000
_cell.angle_alpha   90.00
_cell.angle_beta   90.00
_cell.angle_gamma   90.00
#
_symmetry.space_group_name_H-M   'P 1'
#
loop_
_entity.id
_entity.type
_entity.pdbx_description
1 polymer ?
#
loop_
_entity_poly.entity_id
_entity_poly.type
_entity_poly.pdbx_seq_one_letter_code
_entity_poly.pdbx_strand_id
1 'polypeptide(L)'
;MRENIRRAGELFGSDRGLCDGRPVVVGEVLFDVFTDGTKVLGGAPLTVSWHMHSFWFEPLLLSRVGDDDLGGAVLDTLDAWGMDCSGLQIDTEAPTGTVTVELDGGVPRFDIVGNQAYDRLDGDAARDAIGNFRPTLLYHGSLIARERASDRALRSIRERAGAPIFVDVNLRRPWWSVETVSSLVRGARWVKLNTDELRLLSDRTASGAAGSELAAAELARRHGIDELVVTCGDRGAFVWLGDRSVAGRPPAAIDVVDTVGAGDAFSSVWIAGLLSGWDTETTLV
;
A
#
# COMPACT_ATOMS: atom_id res chain seq x y z
N MET A 1 -12.54 5.79 23.01
CA MET A 1 -12.07 6.13 21.64
C MET A 1 -11.28 7.45 21.62
N ARG A 2 -11.87 8.62 21.92
CA ARG A 2 -11.13 9.92 21.93
C ARG A 2 -9.93 9.98 22.90
N GLU A 3 -9.96 9.23 23.99
CA GLU A 3 -8.89 9.17 25.00
C GLU A 3 -7.69 8.33 24.51
N ASN A 4 -7.93 7.32 23.69
CA ASN A 4 -6.90 6.50 23.06
C ASN A 4 -6.20 7.25 21.93
N ILE A 5 -6.92 8.09 21.18
CA ILE A 5 -6.36 9.01 20.17
C ILE A 5 -5.43 10.03 20.83
N ARG A 6 -5.78 10.51 22.04
CA ARG A 6 -4.95 11.42 22.82
C ARG A 6 -3.66 10.74 23.33
N ARG A 7 -3.74 9.47 23.75
CA ARG A 7 -2.57 8.67 24.13
C ARG A 7 -1.65 8.35 22.94
N ALA A 8 -2.20 8.09 21.75
CA ALA A 8 -1.40 7.94 20.56
C ALA A 8 -0.69 9.24 20.18
N GLY A 9 -1.37 10.40 20.28
CA GLY A 9 -0.75 11.72 20.10
C GLY A 9 0.40 11.98 21.09
N GLU A 10 0.32 11.46 22.32
CA GLU A 10 1.40 11.55 23.31
C GLU A 10 2.58 10.61 22.98
N LEU A 11 2.32 9.43 22.43
CA LEU A 11 3.35 8.47 21.96
C LEU A 11 4.03 8.93 20.67
N PHE A 12 3.31 9.58 19.78
CA PHE A 12 3.79 10.04 18.49
C PHE A 12 4.17 11.54 18.45
N GLY A 13 4.21 12.21 19.63
CA GLY A 13 4.79 13.55 19.78
C GLY A 13 4.05 14.68 19.06
N SER A 14 2.73 14.59 18.86
CA SER A 14 1.99 15.62 18.15
C SER A 14 1.28 16.60 19.08
N ASP A 15 1.91 17.76 19.31
CA ASP A 15 1.22 19.01 19.66
C ASP A 15 0.57 19.67 18.41
N ARG A 16 0.65 19.00 17.26
CA ARG A 16 -0.03 19.36 16.00
C ARG A 16 -1.25 18.46 15.89
N GLY A 17 -2.41 19.06 16.08
CA GLY A 17 -3.70 18.39 16.02
C GLY A 17 -3.73 17.37 14.87
N LEU A 18 -4.20 16.14 15.16
CA LEU A 18 -4.54 15.14 14.17
C LEU A 18 -5.19 15.86 13.00
N CYS A 19 -4.62 15.72 11.81
CA CYS A 19 -5.17 16.35 10.62
C CYS A 19 -6.66 16.04 10.57
N ASP A 20 -7.50 17.06 10.42
CA ASP A 20 -8.97 16.90 10.27
C ASP A 20 -9.28 16.13 8.98
N GLY A 21 -9.00 14.82 8.95
CA GLY A 21 -9.21 14.00 7.77
C GLY A 21 -8.78 12.55 7.99
N ARG A 22 -9.17 11.70 7.05
CA ARG A 22 -8.91 10.26 7.06
C ARG A 22 -7.95 9.87 5.93
N PRO A 23 -7.01 8.95 6.11
CA PRO A 23 -6.33 8.31 4.99
C PRO A 23 -7.30 7.43 4.20
N VAL A 24 -7.17 7.46 2.89
CA VAL A 24 -7.90 6.58 1.97
C VAL A 24 -6.94 5.57 1.39
N VAL A 25 -7.29 4.31 1.47
CA VAL A 25 -6.49 3.19 0.95
C VAL A 25 -7.29 2.49 -0.14
N VAL A 26 -6.71 2.33 -1.33
CA VAL A 26 -7.41 1.73 -2.48
C VAL A 26 -6.63 0.52 -2.96
N GLY A 27 -7.32 -0.60 -3.13
CA GLY A 27 -6.72 -1.76 -3.77
C GLY A 27 -7.37 -3.09 -3.43
N GLU A 28 -6.60 -4.15 -3.62
CA GLU A 28 -7.05 -5.52 -3.46
C GLU A 28 -7.28 -5.93 -2.00
N VAL A 29 -8.36 -6.69 -1.79
CA VAL A 29 -8.59 -7.56 -0.64
C VAL A 29 -8.70 -8.97 -1.18
N LEU A 30 -7.93 -9.90 -0.64
CA LEU A 30 -7.84 -11.24 -1.17
C LEU A 30 -7.46 -12.26 -0.08
N PHE A 31 -7.53 -13.52 -0.41
CA PHE A 31 -7.02 -14.60 0.42
C PHE A 31 -5.85 -15.29 -0.26
N ASP A 32 -4.78 -15.50 0.47
CA ASP A 32 -3.73 -16.44 0.13
C ASP A 32 -4.23 -17.87 0.42
N VAL A 33 -4.35 -18.69 -0.63
CA VAL A 33 -4.87 -20.04 -0.57
C VAL A 33 -3.73 -21.02 -0.74
N PHE A 34 -3.40 -21.72 0.32
CA PHE A 34 -2.32 -22.70 0.36
C PHE A 34 -2.78 -24.08 -0.13
N THR A 35 -1.83 -24.91 -0.55
CA THR A 35 -2.11 -26.27 -1.09
C THR A 35 -2.77 -27.21 -0.09
N ASP A 36 -2.63 -26.97 1.21
CA ASP A 36 -3.32 -27.70 2.29
C ASP A 36 -4.76 -27.23 2.53
N GLY A 37 -5.22 -26.24 1.77
CA GLY A 37 -6.55 -25.64 1.91
C GLY A 37 -6.62 -24.50 2.92
N THR A 38 -5.53 -24.19 3.62
CA THR A 38 -5.47 -23.03 4.52
C THR A 38 -5.67 -21.76 3.71
N LYS A 39 -6.47 -20.84 4.25
CA LYS A 39 -6.75 -19.53 3.65
C LYS A 39 -6.36 -18.43 4.63
N VAL A 40 -5.53 -17.52 4.20
CA VAL A 40 -5.08 -16.37 5.01
C VAL A 40 -5.55 -15.09 4.35
N LEU A 41 -6.29 -14.29 5.09
CA LEU A 41 -6.75 -12.98 4.61
C LEU A 41 -5.55 -12.05 4.43
N GLY A 42 -5.47 -11.42 3.27
CA GLY A 42 -4.35 -10.58 2.85
C GLY A 42 -4.73 -9.54 1.80
N GLY A 43 -3.71 -9.09 1.09
CA GLY A 43 -3.74 -7.97 0.17
C GLY A 43 -3.01 -6.76 0.77
N ALA A 44 -2.02 -6.23 0.05
CA ALA A 44 -1.20 -5.13 0.55
C ALA A 44 -2.03 -3.93 1.05
N PRO A 45 -3.07 -3.46 0.33
CA PRO A 45 -3.91 -2.36 0.80
C PRO A 45 -4.67 -2.70 2.10
N LEU A 46 -5.17 -3.93 2.23
CA LEU A 46 -5.81 -4.37 3.47
C LEU A 46 -4.81 -4.38 4.63
N THR A 47 -3.63 -4.96 4.43
CA THR A 47 -2.58 -5.03 5.45
C THR A 47 -2.16 -3.63 5.90
N VAL A 48 -1.97 -2.70 4.96
CA VAL A 48 -1.69 -1.29 5.27
C VAL A 48 -2.83 -0.66 6.08
N SER A 49 -4.08 -0.87 5.68
CA SER A 49 -5.25 -0.33 6.40
C SER A 49 -5.31 -0.87 7.83
N TRP A 50 -5.08 -2.16 8.01
CA TRP A 50 -5.10 -2.80 9.32
C TRP A 50 -4.00 -2.25 10.25
N HIS A 51 -2.77 -2.13 9.75
CA HIS A 51 -1.69 -1.52 10.53
C HIS A 51 -1.99 -0.07 10.88
N MET A 52 -2.49 0.73 9.91
CA MET A 52 -2.88 2.11 10.20
C MET A 52 -3.99 2.20 11.25
N HIS A 53 -4.98 1.31 11.18
CA HIS A 53 -6.02 1.21 12.21
C HIS A 53 -5.39 0.88 13.59
N SER A 54 -4.42 -0.02 13.64
CA SER A 54 -3.68 -0.36 14.86
C SER A 54 -2.88 0.82 15.43
N PHE A 55 -2.48 1.76 14.58
CA PHE A 55 -1.85 3.04 14.98
C PHE A 55 -2.86 4.15 15.27
N TRP A 56 -4.13 3.81 15.45
CA TRP A 56 -5.23 4.74 15.77
C TRP A 56 -5.60 5.72 14.66
N PHE A 57 -5.14 5.49 13.42
CA PHE A 57 -5.73 6.13 12.27
C PHE A 57 -7.04 5.42 11.90
N GLU A 58 -7.98 6.13 11.31
CA GLU A 58 -9.25 5.57 10.83
C GLU A 58 -9.23 5.50 9.30
N PRO A 59 -8.48 4.58 8.67
CA PRO A 59 -8.40 4.52 7.22
C PRO A 59 -9.76 4.13 6.62
N LEU A 60 -10.11 4.73 5.47
CA LEU A 60 -11.18 4.24 4.61
C LEU A 60 -10.57 3.31 3.58
N LEU A 61 -10.88 2.01 3.68
CA LEU A 61 -10.46 1.01 2.69
C LEU A 61 -11.49 0.95 1.55
N LEU A 62 -11.07 1.34 0.35
CA LEU A 62 -11.84 1.23 -0.88
C LEU A 62 -11.41 -0.02 -1.64
N SER A 63 -12.27 -1.02 -1.61
CA SER A 63 -12.05 -2.30 -2.30
C SER A 63 -13.39 -2.91 -2.69
N ARG A 64 -13.36 -4.09 -3.31
CA ARG A 64 -14.54 -4.85 -3.68
C ARG A 64 -14.30 -6.33 -3.46
N VAL A 65 -15.28 -7.00 -2.83
CA VAL A 65 -15.29 -8.43 -2.54
C VAL A 65 -16.50 -9.08 -3.20
N GLY A 66 -16.49 -10.39 -3.40
CA GLY A 66 -17.61 -11.13 -3.96
C GLY A 66 -18.76 -11.27 -2.97
N ASP A 67 -19.96 -11.54 -3.49
CA ASP A 67 -21.11 -12.01 -2.72
C ASP A 67 -20.95 -13.54 -2.48
N ASP A 68 -19.90 -13.89 -1.73
CA ASP A 68 -19.50 -15.26 -1.44
C ASP A 68 -19.01 -15.43 0.00
N ASP A 69 -18.73 -16.67 0.42
CA ASP A 69 -18.28 -16.98 1.78
C ASP A 69 -16.99 -16.24 2.17
N LEU A 70 -16.08 -16.00 1.20
CA LEU A 70 -14.84 -15.27 1.46
C LEU A 70 -15.10 -13.78 1.63
N GLY A 71 -16.02 -13.20 0.84
CA GLY A 71 -16.46 -11.82 1.01
C GLY A 71 -17.12 -11.59 2.36
N GLY A 72 -17.99 -12.52 2.76
CA GLY A 72 -18.58 -12.53 4.11
C GLY A 72 -17.51 -12.57 5.19
N ALA A 73 -16.51 -13.45 5.07
CA ALA A 73 -15.40 -13.58 6.03
C ALA A 73 -14.53 -12.31 6.10
N VAL A 74 -14.36 -11.57 4.98
CA VAL A 74 -13.68 -10.26 5.01
C VAL A 74 -14.46 -9.28 5.87
N LEU A 75 -15.78 -9.13 5.60
CA LEU A 75 -16.61 -8.18 6.33
C LEU A 75 -16.66 -8.49 7.82
N ASP A 76 -16.86 -9.75 8.19
CA ASP A 76 -16.88 -10.20 9.58
C ASP A 76 -15.54 -9.92 10.29
N THR A 77 -14.42 -10.14 9.59
CA THR A 77 -13.10 -9.90 10.15
C THR A 77 -12.85 -8.42 10.41
N LEU A 78 -13.18 -7.56 9.44
CA LEU A 78 -12.98 -6.12 9.59
C LEU A 78 -13.91 -5.52 10.64
N ASP A 79 -15.16 -5.97 10.73
CA ASP A 79 -16.08 -5.57 11.78
C ASP A 79 -15.58 -5.99 13.16
N ALA A 80 -15.09 -7.23 13.30
CA ALA A 80 -14.48 -7.71 14.54
C ALA A 80 -13.23 -6.90 14.96
N TRP A 81 -12.49 -6.34 14.00
CA TRP A 81 -11.37 -5.43 14.29
C TRP A 81 -11.82 -4.00 14.57
N GLY A 82 -13.10 -3.67 14.36
CA GLY A 82 -13.66 -2.33 14.51
C GLY A 82 -13.28 -1.38 13.37
N MET A 83 -12.93 -1.92 12.21
CA MET A 83 -12.63 -1.13 11.02
C MET A 83 -13.89 -0.72 10.28
N ASP A 84 -13.86 0.45 9.64
CA ASP A 84 -14.94 0.94 8.81
C ASP A 84 -15.04 0.17 7.49
N CYS A 85 -16.15 -0.55 7.28
CA CYS A 85 -16.45 -1.32 6.07
C CYS A 85 -17.20 -0.54 5.01
N SER A 86 -17.51 0.75 5.22
CA SER A 86 -18.34 1.55 4.30
C SER A 86 -17.73 1.73 2.90
N GLY A 87 -16.42 1.53 2.76
CA GLY A 87 -15.70 1.57 1.49
C GLY A 87 -15.61 0.23 0.76
N LEU A 88 -16.09 -0.88 1.38
CA LEU A 88 -16.11 -2.19 0.74
C LEU A 88 -17.38 -2.36 -0.09
N GLN A 89 -17.18 -2.64 -1.37
CA GLN A 89 -18.24 -2.93 -2.32
C GLN A 89 -18.47 -4.45 -2.42
N ILE A 90 -19.69 -4.85 -2.75
CA ILE A 90 -20.04 -6.25 -3.00
C ILE A 90 -20.26 -6.45 -4.50
N ASP A 91 -19.62 -7.48 -5.06
CA ASP A 91 -19.80 -7.91 -6.44
C ASP A 91 -20.62 -9.20 -6.48
N THR A 92 -21.76 -9.18 -7.20
CA THR A 92 -22.65 -10.35 -7.34
C THR A 92 -22.25 -11.30 -8.47
N GLU A 93 -21.23 -10.94 -9.27
CA GLU A 93 -20.82 -11.71 -10.45
C GLU A 93 -19.38 -12.22 -10.35
N ALA A 94 -18.49 -11.46 -9.71
CA ALA A 94 -17.08 -11.81 -9.58
C ALA A 94 -16.79 -12.29 -8.15
N PRO A 95 -15.95 -13.35 -8.00
CA PRO A 95 -15.61 -13.86 -6.68
C PRO A 95 -14.66 -12.93 -5.92
N THR A 96 -14.62 -13.10 -4.60
CA THR A 96 -13.62 -12.48 -3.74
C THR A 96 -12.21 -12.87 -4.19
N GLY A 97 -11.27 -11.93 -4.09
CA GLY A 97 -9.88 -12.10 -4.52
C GLY A 97 -9.19 -13.31 -3.89
N THR A 98 -8.45 -14.06 -4.70
CA THR A 98 -7.60 -15.16 -4.24
C THR A 98 -6.27 -15.19 -4.93
N VAL A 99 -5.26 -15.65 -4.21
CA VAL A 99 -3.91 -15.97 -4.71
C VAL A 99 -3.61 -17.41 -4.33
N THR A 100 -3.24 -18.22 -5.31
CA THR A 100 -2.78 -19.59 -5.03
C THR A 100 -1.32 -19.54 -4.60
N VAL A 101 -1.01 -20.15 -3.45
CA VAL A 101 0.35 -20.22 -2.92
C VAL A 101 0.82 -21.67 -3.04
N GLU A 102 1.79 -21.90 -3.91
CA GLU A 102 2.46 -23.17 -4.10
C GLU A 102 3.90 -23.11 -3.57
N LEU A 103 4.39 -24.20 -2.99
CA LEU A 103 5.78 -24.33 -2.58
C LEU A 103 6.56 -25.07 -3.66
N ASP A 104 7.40 -24.37 -4.42
CA ASP A 104 8.33 -24.95 -5.37
C ASP A 104 9.71 -25.06 -4.73
N GLY A 105 10.09 -26.30 -4.34
CA GLY A 105 11.35 -26.54 -3.63
C GLY A 105 11.49 -25.79 -2.29
N GLY A 106 10.38 -25.48 -1.61
CA GLY A 106 10.34 -24.71 -0.36
C GLY A 106 10.29 -23.19 -0.56
N VAL A 107 10.27 -22.71 -1.80
CA VAL A 107 10.10 -21.30 -2.14
C VAL A 107 8.63 -21.01 -2.48
N PRO A 108 7.95 -20.07 -1.82
CA PRO A 108 6.57 -19.74 -2.16
C PRO A 108 6.47 -19.11 -3.54
N ARG A 109 5.57 -19.66 -4.35
CA ARG A 109 5.16 -19.11 -5.64
C ARG A 109 3.72 -18.65 -5.55
N PHE A 110 3.48 -17.39 -5.87
CA PHE A 110 2.17 -16.75 -5.82
C PHE A 110 1.59 -16.65 -7.23
N ASP A 111 0.42 -17.25 -7.44
CA ASP A 111 -0.34 -17.10 -8.67
C ASP A 111 -1.62 -16.30 -8.39
N ILE A 112 -1.64 -15.05 -8.85
CA ILE A 112 -2.76 -14.15 -8.64
C ILE A 112 -3.81 -14.40 -9.69
N VAL A 113 -4.98 -14.86 -9.27
CA VAL A 113 -6.09 -15.16 -10.16
C VAL A 113 -6.65 -13.88 -10.78
N GLY A 114 -7.02 -13.93 -12.06
CA GLY A 114 -7.66 -12.82 -12.77
C GLY A 114 -9.17 -12.77 -12.55
N ASN A 115 -9.80 -11.66 -12.96
CA ASN A 115 -11.25 -11.46 -12.96
C ASN A 115 -11.88 -11.63 -11.57
N GLN A 116 -11.29 -10.98 -10.57
CA GLN A 116 -11.76 -10.95 -9.20
C GLN A 116 -12.61 -9.70 -8.92
N ALA A 117 -13.33 -9.67 -7.81
CA ALA A 117 -14.21 -8.55 -7.46
C ALA A 117 -13.48 -7.20 -7.41
N TYR A 118 -12.28 -7.14 -6.83
CA TYR A 118 -11.50 -5.89 -6.77
C TYR A 118 -11.06 -5.35 -8.15
N ASP A 119 -11.03 -6.19 -9.20
CA ASP A 119 -10.79 -5.77 -10.58
C ASP A 119 -11.94 -4.94 -11.16
N ARG A 120 -13.07 -4.95 -10.48
CA ARG A 120 -14.32 -4.29 -10.88
C ARG A 120 -14.74 -3.19 -9.90
N LEU A 121 -13.78 -2.56 -9.22
CA LEU A 121 -14.06 -1.44 -8.32
C LEU A 121 -14.91 -0.38 -9.03
N ASP A 122 -16.02 0.01 -8.40
CA ASP A 122 -16.89 1.07 -8.89
C ASP A 122 -16.41 2.42 -8.37
N GLY A 123 -16.05 3.32 -9.29
CA GLY A 123 -15.50 4.63 -8.95
C GLY A 123 -16.54 5.59 -8.39
N ASP A 124 -17.84 5.45 -8.77
CA ASP A 124 -18.90 6.30 -8.27
C ASP A 124 -19.24 5.92 -6.83
N ALA A 125 -19.43 4.62 -6.56
CA ALA A 125 -19.65 4.12 -5.21
C ALA A 125 -18.45 4.41 -4.29
N ALA A 126 -17.22 4.33 -4.79
CA ALA A 126 -16.02 4.70 -4.03
C ALA A 126 -16.00 6.20 -3.68
N ARG A 127 -16.40 7.06 -4.61
CA ARG A 127 -16.51 8.50 -4.35
C ARG A 127 -17.62 8.82 -3.35
N ASP A 128 -18.74 8.10 -3.41
CA ASP A 128 -19.83 8.25 -2.45
C ASP A 128 -19.39 7.82 -1.04
N ALA A 129 -18.58 6.76 -0.92
CA ALA A 129 -17.98 6.34 0.36
C ALA A 129 -17.01 7.39 0.93
N ILE A 130 -16.24 8.09 0.09
CA ILE A 130 -15.44 9.25 0.52
C ILE A 130 -16.37 10.38 1.02
N GLY A 131 -17.52 10.57 0.37
CA GLY A 131 -18.51 11.56 0.79
C GLY A 131 -17.92 12.98 0.86
N ASN A 132 -18.11 13.63 2.00
CA ASN A 132 -17.69 15.01 2.24
C ASN A 132 -16.43 15.14 3.14
N PHE A 133 -15.86 14.03 3.62
CA PHE A 133 -14.63 14.17 4.39
C PHE A 133 -13.45 14.50 3.47
N ARG A 134 -12.43 15.15 4.05
CA ARG A 134 -11.21 15.48 3.33
C ARG A 134 -10.17 14.38 3.55
N PRO A 135 -9.79 13.62 2.52
CA PRO A 135 -8.72 12.67 2.66
C PRO A 135 -7.40 13.35 3.01
N THR A 136 -6.66 12.81 3.98
CA THR A 136 -5.33 13.32 4.36
C THR A 136 -4.25 12.82 3.42
N LEU A 137 -4.44 11.59 2.91
CA LEU A 137 -3.54 10.89 2.00
C LEU A 137 -4.35 9.85 1.23
N LEU A 138 -3.98 9.59 -0.02
CA LEU A 138 -4.47 8.49 -0.82
C LEU A 138 -3.33 7.48 -1.04
N TYR A 139 -3.49 6.26 -0.55
CA TYR A 139 -2.58 5.13 -0.79
C TYR A 139 -3.15 4.16 -1.82
N HIS A 140 -2.29 3.66 -2.71
CA HIS A 140 -2.60 2.51 -3.56
C HIS A 140 -1.33 1.78 -4.02
N GLY A 141 -1.49 0.51 -4.39
CA GLY A 141 -0.47 -0.28 -5.07
C GLY A 141 -0.58 -0.21 -6.59
N SER A 142 0.16 -1.09 -7.30
CA SER A 142 0.06 -1.22 -8.76
C SER A 142 -1.00 -2.23 -9.21
N LEU A 143 -1.32 -3.24 -8.41
CA LEU A 143 -2.18 -4.35 -8.80
C LEU A 143 -3.62 -3.90 -9.13
N ILE A 144 -4.13 -2.91 -8.42
CA ILE A 144 -5.48 -2.34 -8.67
C ILE A 144 -5.67 -1.81 -10.10
N ALA A 145 -4.59 -1.45 -10.78
CA ALA A 145 -4.64 -0.91 -12.13
C ALA A 145 -4.45 -1.99 -13.23
N ARG A 146 -4.46 -3.29 -12.87
CA ARG A 146 -4.27 -4.37 -13.84
C ARG A 146 -5.45 -4.52 -14.81
N GLU A 147 -6.66 -4.17 -14.35
CA GLU A 147 -7.86 -4.23 -15.16
C GLU A 147 -8.40 -2.83 -15.45
N ARG A 148 -8.98 -2.66 -16.64
CA ARG A 148 -9.45 -1.33 -17.13
C ARG A 148 -10.54 -0.72 -16.24
N ALA A 149 -11.38 -1.54 -15.61
CA ALA A 149 -12.47 -1.03 -14.77
C ALA A 149 -11.91 -0.39 -13.51
N SER A 150 -11.09 -1.12 -12.75
CA SER A 150 -10.46 -0.63 -11.52
C SER A 150 -9.42 0.48 -11.78
N ASP A 151 -8.69 0.47 -12.92
CA ASP A 151 -7.81 1.59 -13.31
C ASP A 151 -8.61 2.88 -13.52
N ARG A 152 -9.76 2.82 -14.21
CA ARG A 152 -10.65 3.99 -14.35
C ARG A 152 -11.20 4.47 -13.01
N ALA A 153 -11.62 3.54 -12.16
CA ALA A 153 -12.10 3.87 -10.81
C ALA A 153 -11.00 4.55 -10.00
N LEU A 154 -9.78 4.01 -9.99
CA LEU A 154 -8.63 4.61 -9.30
C LEU A 154 -8.36 6.04 -9.79
N ARG A 155 -8.37 6.29 -11.09
CA ARG A 155 -8.20 7.66 -11.64
C ARG A 155 -9.27 8.61 -11.12
N SER A 156 -10.54 8.19 -11.15
CA SER A 156 -11.65 8.98 -10.65
C SER A 156 -11.53 9.26 -9.14
N ILE A 157 -11.07 8.28 -8.35
CA ILE A 157 -10.82 8.44 -6.92
C ILE A 157 -9.67 9.42 -6.68
N ARG A 158 -8.56 9.32 -7.43
CA ARG A 158 -7.43 10.25 -7.33
C ARG A 158 -7.83 11.71 -7.57
N GLU A 159 -8.64 11.93 -8.61
CA GLU A 159 -9.17 13.25 -8.92
C GLU A 159 -10.10 13.79 -7.81
N ARG A 160 -10.96 12.94 -7.27
CA ARG A 160 -11.93 13.33 -6.22
C ARG A 160 -11.27 13.55 -4.87
N ALA A 161 -10.31 12.72 -4.51
CA ALA A 161 -9.65 12.79 -3.21
C ALA A 161 -8.93 14.12 -3.01
N GLY A 162 -8.32 14.67 -4.06
CA GLY A 162 -7.58 15.93 -3.98
C GLY A 162 -6.48 15.91 -2.92
N ALA A 163 -6.08 14.72 -2.47
CA ALA A 163 -5.10 14.47 -1.42
C ALA A 163 -3.74 14.11 -2.02
N PRO A 164 -2.65 14.32 -1.28
CA PRO A 164 -1.34 13.79 -1.65
C PRO A 164 -1.40 12.26 -1.83
N ILE A 165 -0.71 11.75 -2.84
CA ILE A 165 -0.77 10.34 -3.22
C ILE A 165 0.51 9.64 -2.78
N PHE A 166 0.35 8.49 -2.12
CA PHE A 166 1.40 7.53 -1.81
C PHE A 166 1.20 6.28 -2.67
N VAL A 167 2.19 5.95 -3.50
CA VAL A 167 2.17 4.74 -4.32
C VAL A 167 3.19 3.74 -3.79
N ASP A 168 2.72 2.58 -3.33
CA ASP A 168 3.57 1.41 -3.11
C ASP A 168 3.59 0.58 -4.41
N VAL A 169 4.72 0.59 -5.11
CA VAL A 169 4.81 0.01 -6.46
C VAL A 169 4.44 -1.46 -6.47
N ASN A 170 5.00 -2.26 -5.57
CA ASN A 170 4.64 -3.64 -5.25
C ASN A 170 4.28 -4.49 -6.48
N LEU A 171 5.23 -4.64 -7.42
CA LEU A 171 5.02 -5.29 -8.71
C LEU A 171 4.62 -6.76 -8.56
N ARG A 172 3.58 -7.17 -9.27
CA ARG A 172 3.08 -8.56 -9.32
C ARG A 172 3.04 -9.05 -10.76
N ARG A 173 3.92 -9.98 -11.12
CA ARG A 173 3.88 -10.61 -12.46
C ARG A 173 2.65 -11.51 -12.62
N PRO A 174 2.04 -11.54 -13.82
CA PRO A 174 2.37 -10.78 -15.04
C PRO A 174 1.64 -9.42 -15.12
N TRP A 175 1.05 -8.92 -14.06
CA TRP A 175 0.00 -7.90 -13.98
C TRP A 175 0.50 -6.45 -14.01
N TRP A 176 1.68 -6.17 -14.55
CA TRP A 176 2.20 -4.82 -14.68
C TRP A 176 2.94 -4.58 -16.00
N SER A 177 3.02 -3.32 -16.39
CA SER A 177 3.92 -2.84 -17.44
C SER A 177 4.60 -1.54 -16.99
N VAL A 178 5.70 -1.19 -17.65
CA VAL A 178 6.41 0.07 -17.38
C VAL A 178 5.48 1.27 -17.61
N GLU A 179 4.65 1.23 -18.63
CA GLU A 179 3.69 2.28 -18.98
C GLU A 179 2.64 2.46 -17.88
N THR A 180 2.07 1.34 -17.39
CA THR A 180 1.09 1.36 -16.30
C THR A 180 1.70 1.96 -15.04
N VAL A 181 2.85 1.44 -14.60
CA VAL A 181 3.54 1.95 -13.41
C VAL A 181 3.92 3.42 -13.55
N SER A 182 4.46 3.82 -14.71
CA SER A 182 4.78 5.23 -15.01
C SER A 182 3.56 6.14 -14.89
N SER A 183 2.38 5.65 -15.29
CA SER A 183 1.14 6.42 -15.16
C SER A 183 0.70 6.55 -13.70
N LEU A 184 0.90 5.50 -12.89
CA LEU A 184 0.51 5.46 -11.49
C LEU A 184 1.39 6.37 -10.61
N VAL A 185 2.72 6.35 -10.83
CA VAL A 185 3.65 7.17 -10.03
C VAL A 185 3.67 8.63 -10.43
N ARG A 186 3.15 8.97 -11.63
CA ARG A 186 3.09 10.37 -12.07
C ARG A 186 2.15 11.18 -11.18
N GLY A 187 2.67 12.27 -10.62
CA GLY A 187 1.94 13.15 -9.71
C GLY A 187 1.72 12.54 -8.32
N ALA A 188 2.36 11.41 -8.02
CA ALA A 188 2.46 10.92 -6.65
C ALA A 188 3.48 11.78 -5.88
N ARG A 189 3.15 12.14 -4.66
CA ARG A 189 4.06 12.84 -3.77
C ARG A 189 5.11 11.90 -3.21
N TRP A 190 4.67 10.70 -2.80
CA TRP A 190 5.51 9.67 -2.24
C TRP A 190 5.39 8.38 -3.06
N VAL A 191 6.51 7.78 -3.36
CA VAL A 191 6.58 6.47 -4.01
C VAL A 191 7.50 5.57 -3.21
N LYS A 192 7.06 4.37 -2.89
CA LYS A 192 7.89 3.34 -2.28
C LYS A 192 8.04 2.18 -3.25
N LEU A 193 9.23 1.65 -3.33
CA LEU A 193 9.59 0.46 -4.10
C LEU A 193 10.79 -0.24 -3.45
N ASN A 194 11.07 -1.46 -3.85
CA ASN A 194 12.26 -2.17 -3.44
C ASN A 194 13.39 -2.06 -4.49
N THR A 195 14.59 -2.55 -4.15
CA THR A 195 15.75 -2.47 -5.06
C THR A 195 15.57 -3.21 -6.37
N ASP A 196 14.78 -4.29 -6.40
CA ASP A 196 14.54 -5.05 -7.63
C ASP A 196 13.54 -4.33 -8.53
N GLU A 197 12.50 -3.75 -7.95
CA GLU A 197 11.55 -2.89 -8.65
C GLU A 197 12.24 -1.63 -9.21
N LEU A 198 13.14 -1.03 -8.45
CA LEU A 198 13.95 0.09 -8.93
C LEU A 198 14.76 -0.29 -10.16
N ARG A 199 15.39 -1.48 -10.17
CA ARG A 199 16.12 -1.98 -11.35
C ARG A 199 15.24 -2.21 -12.55
N LEU A 200 14.01 -2.72 -12.34
CA LEU A 200 13.05 -2.97 -13.41
C LEU A 200 12.49 -1.69 -14.04
N LEU A 201 12.38 -0.63 -13.25
CA LEU A 201 11.78 0.65 -13.68
C LEU A 201 12.80 1.70 -14.09
N SER A 202 14.09 1.49 -13.79
CA SER A 202 15.16 2.39 -14.19
C SER A 202 15.83 1.93 -15.48
N ASP A 203 16.26 2.89 -16.31
CA ASP A 203 17.03 2.61 -17.54
C ASP A 203 18.50 2.28 -17.25
N ARG A 204 18.90 2.28 -15.98
CA ARG A 204 20.28 2.06 -15.54
C ARG A 204 20.44 0.70 -14.85
N THR A 205 21.58 0.06 -15.10
CA THR A 205 22.09 -1.01 -14.25
C THR A 205 22.49 -0.43 -12.89
N ALA A 206 21.53 -0.35 -11.97
CA ALA A 206 21.77 0.10 -10.59
C ALA A 206 22.59 -0.96 -9.86
N SER A 207 23.90 -0.82 -9.83
CA SER A 207 24.80 -1.69 -9.07
C SER A 207 25.39 -0.94 -7.88
N GLY A 208 25.27 -1.54 -6.68
CA GLY A 208 25.73 -0.94 -5.43
C GLY A 208 24.84 0.21 -4.93
N ALA A 209 25.15 0.74 -3.75
CA ALA A 209 24.35 1.79 -3.09
C ALA A 209 24.30 3.07 -3.94
N ALA A 210 25.45 3.58 -4.38
CA ALA A 210 25.53 4.80 -5.19
C ALA A 210 24.79 4.67 -6.53
N GLY A 211 24.83 3.48 -7.17
CA GLY A 211 24.06 3.22 -8.40
C GLY A 211 22.56 3.24 -8.15
N SER A 212 22.10 2.71 -7.02
CA SER A 212 20.69 2.72 -6.62
C SER A 212 20.20 4.14 -6.32
N GLU A 213 21.00 4.96 -5.64
CA GLU A 213 20.63 6.36 -5.37
C GLU A 213 20.52 7.20 -6.66
N LEU A 214 21.46 7.02 -7.60
CA LEU A 214 21.39 7.68 -8.91
C LEU A 214 20.16 7.25 -9.70
N ALA A 215 19.82 5.96 -9.70
CA ALA A 215 18.64 5.43 -10.37
C ALA A 215 17.34 5.97 -9.73
N ALA A 216 17.29 6.04 -8.40
CA ALA A 216 16.18 6.61 -7.67
C ALA A 216 15.99 8.10 -7.99
N ALA A 217 17.07 8.87 -7.99
CA ALA A 217 17.06 10.28 -8.34
C ALA A 217 16.57 10.53 -9.78
N GLU A 218 16.97 9.68 -10.73
CA GLU A 218 16.54 9.78 -12.12
C GLU A 218 15.05 9.44 -12.26
N LEU A 219 14.60 8.34 -11.65
CA LEU A 219 13.20 7.92 -11.65
C LEU A 219 12.30 9.00 -11.05
N ALA A 220 12.68 9.54 -9.90
CA ALA A 220 11.93 10.58 -9.21
C ALA A 220 11.82 11.86 -10.04
N ARG A 221 12.92 12.35 -10.63
CA ARG A 221 12.88 13.54 -11.49
C ARG A 221 12.05 13.31 -12.76
N ARG A 222 12.14 12.11 -13.37
CA ARG A 222 11.37 11.76 -14.59
C ARG A 222 9.86 11.82 -14.34
N HIS A 223 9.40 11.44 -13.15
CA HIS A 223 7.98 11.34 -12.84
C HIS A 223 7.45 12.44 -11.91
N GLY A 224 8.30 13.36 -11.46
CA GLY A 224 7.92 14.45 -10.56
C GLY A 224 7.53 13.94 -9.16
N ILE A 225 8.29 12.99 -8.62
CA ILE A 225 8.10 12.40 -7.29
C ILE A 225 8.89 13.25 -6.29
N ASP A 226 8.23 13.72 -5.22
CA ASP A 226 8.88 14.54 -4.20
C ASP A 226 9.82 13.70 -3.34
N GLU A 227 9.35 12.51 -2.91
CA GLU A 227 10.12 11.59 -2.06
C GLU A 227 10.00 10.16 -2.61
N LEU A 228 11.16 9.53 -2.87
CA LEU A 228 11.22 8.15 -3.33
C LEU A 228 11.90 7.27 -2.28
N VAL A 229 11.12 6.37 -1.69
CA VAL A 229 11.58 5.41 -0.68
C VAL A 229 11.99 4.12 -1.36
N VAL A 230 13.21 3.67 -1.09
CA VAL A 230 13.75 2.41 -1.63
C VAL A 230 14.11 1.47 -0.49
N THR A 231 13.37 0.37 -0.36
CA THR A 231 13.67 -0.67 0.62
C THR A 231 14.73 -1.63 0.08
N CYS A 232 15.69 -2.00 0.92
CA CYS A 232 16.88 -2.80 0.56
C CYS A 232 16.95 -4.13 1.32
N GLY A 233 15.82 -4.64 1.81
CA GLY A 233 15.73 -5.85 2.63
C GLY A 233 16.47 -5.68 3.96
N ASP A 234 17.33 -6.62 4.31
CA ASP A 234 18.16 -6.63 5.52
C ASP A 234 19.14 -5.46 5.63
N ARG A 235 19.38 -4.76 4.54
CA ARG A 235 20.25 -3.57 4.52
C ARG A 235 19.53 -2.27 4.86
N GLY A 236 18.22 -2.34 5.17
CA GLY A 236 17.41 -1.19 5.53
C GLY A 236 16.73 -0.51 4.37
N ALA A 237 16.70 0.80 4.38
CA ALA A 237 16.07 1.60 3.33
C ALA A 237 16.82 2.93 3.14
N PHE A 238 16.63 3.55 1.99
CA PHE A 238 17.01 4.95 1.79
C PHE A 238 15.86 5.73 1.14
N VAL A 239 15.87 7.03 1.35
CA VAL A 239 14.89 7.96 0.79
C VAL A 239 15.62 9.02 0.01
N TRP A 240 15.23 9.21 -1.24
CA TRP A 240 15.65 10.33 -2.06
C TRP A 240 14.66 11.51 -1.85
N LEU A 241 15.20 12.68 -1.49
CA LEU A 241 14.44 13.89 -1.09
C LEU A 241 14.62 15.06 -2.07
N GLY A 242 14.89 14.80 -3.34
CA GLY A 242 15.06 15.82 -4.37
C GLY A 242 16.51 16.22 -4.62
N ASP A 243 17.28 16.54 -3.62
CA ASP A 243 18.68 16.97 -3.70
C ASP A 243 19.65 16.06 -2.91
N ARG A 244 19.15 15.29 -1.98
CA ARG A 244 19.91 14.40 -1.09
C ARG A 244 19.21 13.06 -0.85
N SER A 245 19.97 12.08 -0.38
CA SER A 245 19.45 10.81 0.13
C SER A 245 19.71 10.70 1.63
N VAL A 246 18.74 10.12 2.35
CA VAL A 246 18.86 9.74 3.76
C VAL A 246 18.69 8.24 3.84
N ALA A 247 19.56 7.54 4.58
CA ALA A 247 19.51 6.09 4.73
C ALA A 247 19.37 5.68 6.20
N GLY A 248 18.52 4.68 6.43
CA GLY A 248 18.33 4.01 7.71
C GLY A 248 18.72 2.53 7.62
N ARG A 249 19.21 1.98 8.72
CA ARG A 249 19.49 0.55 8.83
C ARG A 249 18.62 -0.06 9.92
N PRO A 250 18.10 -1.28 9.72
CA PRO A 250 17.41 -1.96 10.79
C PRO A 250 18.36 -2.23 11.95
N PRO A 251 17.85 -2.35 13.18
CA PRO A 251 18.65 -2.85 14.30
C PRO A 251 19.23 -4.25 13.98
N ALA A 252 20.32 -4.63 14.65
CA ALA A 252 20.97 -5.92 14.43
C ALA A 252 19.99 -7.09 14.53
N ALA A 253 20.17 -8.06 13.65
CA ALA A 253 19.20 -9.11 13.36
C ALA A 253 18.66 -9.83 14.58
N ILE A 254 17.36 -9.84 14.67
CA ILE A 254 16.52 -10.84 15.36
C ILE A 254 16.32 -11.97 14.34
N ASP A 255 16.15 -13.20 14.78
CA ASP A 255 15.83 -14.33 13.90
C ASP A 255 14.59 -14.01 13.06
N VAL A 256 14.77 -13.89 11.74
CA VAL A 256 13.67 -13.63 10.81
C VAL A 256 12.99 -14.95 10.49
N VAL A 257 11.73 -15.07 10.85
CA VAL A 257 10.91 -16.27 10.58
C VAL A 257 10.23 -16.16 9.21
N ASP A 258 9.69 -14.98 8.88
CA ASP A 258 9.00 -14.68 7.62
C ASP A 258 9.15 -13.20 7.28
N THR A 259 9.16 -12.89 5.98
CA THR A 259 9.22 -11.52 5.45
C THR A 259 7.96 -11.10 4.70
N VAL A 260 6.95 -11.96 4.63
CA VAL A 260 5.64 -11.61 4.02
C VAL A 260 5.01 -10.45 4.81
N GLY A 261 4.53 -9.45 4.09
CA GLY A 261 3.94 -8.26 4.71
C GLY A 261 4.93 -7.23 5.28
N ALA A 262 6.25 -7.53 5.34
CA ALA A 262 7.24 -6.56 5.84
C ALA A 262 7.25 -5.24 5.05
N GLY A 263 7.03 -5.32 3.73
CA GLY A 263 6.89 -4.15 2.87
C GLY A 263 5.66 -3.30 3.21
N ASP A 264 4.54 -3.97 3.51
CA ASP A 264 3.27 -3.31 3.84
C ASP A 264 3.34 -2.69 5.24
N ALA A 265 3.95 -3.39 6.20
CA ALA A 265 4.24 -2.85 7.54
C ALA A 265 5.13 -1.60 7.46
N PHE A 266 6.19 -1.66 6.65
CA PHE A 266 7.06 -0.50 6.40
C PHE A 266 6.26 0.68 5.82
N SER A 267 5.43 0.44 4.80
CA SER A 267 4.57 1.49 4.21
C SER A 267 3.63 2.09 5.23
N SER A 268 3.08 1.27 6.13
CA SER A 268 2.16 1.72 7.19
C SER A 268 2.86 2.64 8.19
N VAL A 269 4.05 2.26 8.66
CA VAL A 269 4.86 3.09 9.56
C VAL A 269 5.28 4.39 8.88
N TRP A 270 5.68 4.31 7.59
CA TRP A 270 6.04 5.49 6.82
C TRP A 270 4.88 6.47 6.72
N ILE A 271 3.69 5.99 6.37
CA ILE A 271 2.47 6.80 6.30
C ILE A 271 2.12 7.38 7.67
N ALA A 272 2.21 6.57 8.73
CA ALA A 272 1.98 7.05 10.10
C ALA A 272 2.93 8.18 10.47
N GLY A 273 4.21 8.07 10.14
CA GLY A 273 5.21 9.13 10.30
C GLY A 273 4.86 10.41 9.55
N LEU A 274 4.48 10.29 8.26
CA LEU A 274 4.05 11.43 7.46
C LEU A 274 2.83 12.14 8.06
N LEU A 275 1.83 11.39 8.50
CA LEU A 275 0.61 11.95 9.09
C LEU A 275 0.84 12.51 10.50
N SER A 276 1.84 12.00 11.22
CA SER A 276 2.25 12.50 12.53
C SER A 276 3.27 13.63 12.47
N GLY A 277 3.77 13.96 11.28
CA GLY A 277 4.76 15.02 11.07
C GLY A 277 6.18 14.67 11.54
N TRP A 278 6.52 13.38 11.55
CA TRP A 278 7.89 12.92 11.83
C TRP A 278 8.82 13.36 10.68
N ASP A 279 10.07 13.62 11.02
CA ASP A 279 11.09 13.78 10.01
C ASP A 279 11.50 12.42 9.39
N THR A 280 12.15 12.48 8.24
CA THR A 280 12.57 11.28 7.48
C THR A 280 13.53 10.41 8.28
N GLU A 281 14.45 11.00 9.01
CA GLU A 281 15.42 10.31 9.85
C GLU A 281 14.74 9.50 10.95
N THR A 282 13.78 10.10 11.64
CA THR A 282 12.97 9.43 12.69
C THR A 282 12.12 8.31 12.11
N THR A 283 11.56 8.50 10.92
CA THR A 283 10.69 7.48 10.28
C THR A 283 11.49 6.27 9.77
N LEU A 284 12.80 6.43 9.51
CA LEU A 284 13.69 5.36 9.02
C LEU A 284 14.30 4.50 10.12
N VAL A 285 14.21 4.87 11.38
CA VAL A 285 14.77 4.16 12.54
C VAL A 285 13.72 3.34 13.25
#